data_0464807bf58e1252e47072e44208cf19
#
_entry.id   0464807bf58e1252e47072e44208cf19
#
_cell.length_a   1.000
_cell.length_b   1.000
_cell.length_c   1.000
_cell.angle_alpha   90.00
_cell.angle_beta   90.00
_cell.angle_gamma   90.00
#
_symmetry.space_group_name_H-M   'P 1'
#
loop_
_entity.id
_entity.type
_entity.pdbx_description
1 polymer ?
#
loop_
_entity_poly.entity_id
_entity_poly.type
_entity_poly.pdbx_seq_one_letter_code
_entity_poly.pdbx_strand_id
1 'polypeptide(L)'
;MFNLPLRVVGEQKFSAAAASVTFTLADYSIPSGTRHLAVIWNGAKTATADMALLQVNADTGANYNEQLLVGTGAVAAAARVTGETSIRLGQAPTGANLFGGGMIVIPYYAGAANHKATLSFGGEVENRIDAIAGRWANVAAITRIDILTSSSTFVANSIFWLCAVDERYLVEEQLLAADGTVTFSSIPQLDGDLVALGFVRTDRAATSDDIDVTVNADTTDANYARQRLSGSNTTTAAAAAADRAFIEGVPGDSATANAFGAFVLSISQHANGVKQPHILAVSGYHETSGPTSNVAVASGRRANIEAYTSLLFAPGGGGTNFKSGSLISLYHVPKRLVDYDKLTVDAATVTHAVPSGLEVLVESVFARSDAVAAVDAMAPAFNNDVTAANYDQQYLTGNGAAVSAAQGSAERNVVNIPAASAGANIFGGGCVLIPAYAETDRHKHFLTLDGPADDAVLIRSMRWENAAAITEIDLTLTTGPNFEGD
;
A
#
# COMPACT_ATOMS: atom_id res chain seq x y z
N MET A 1 1.30 -1.46 2.46
CA MET A 1 0.72 -0.12 2.72
C MET A 1 -0.55 -0.22 3.54
N PHE A 2 -1.48 -1.10 3.18
CA PHE A 2 -2.74 -1.22 3.91
C PHE A 2 -2.61 -1.76 5.33
N ASN A 3 -1.54 -2.49 5.64
CA ASN A 3 -1.27 -3.04 6.97
C ASN A 3 -0.73 -1.99 7.99
N LEU A 4 -0.88 -0.70 7.75
CA LEU A 4 -0.55 0.33 8.72
C LEU A 4 -1.53 0.27 9.91
N PRO A 5 -1.05 0.46 11.15
CA PRO A 5 -1.92 0.55 12.32
C PRO A 5 -2.66 1.90 12.29
N LEU A 6 -3.81 1.95 11.64
CA LEU A 6 -4.56 3.17 11.47
C LEU A 6 -5.62 3.36 12.56
N ARG A 7 -5.77 4.60 13.00
CA ARG A 7 -6.85 5.05 13.85
C ARG A 7 -7.65 6.12 13.12
N VAL A 8 -8.93 5.88 12.87
CA VAL A 8 -9.85 6.90 12.35
C VAL A 8 -9.97 8.02 13.38
N VAL A 9 -9.67 9.25 12.97
CA VAL A 9 -9.77 10.46 13.79
C VAL A 9 -10.85 11.41 13.27
N GLY A 10 -11.30 11.25 12.02
CA GLY A 10 -12.37 12.02 11.42
C GLY A 10 -13.04 11.27 10.28
N GLU A 11 -14.34 11.48 10.14
CA GLU A 11 -15.15 10.96 9.04
C GLU A 11 -15.98 12.08 8.42
N GLN A 12 -16.13 12.00 7.11
CA GLN A 12 -17.06 12.84 6.34
C GLN A 12 -17.85 11.97 5.37
N LYS A 13 -19.17 11.90 5.58
CA LYS A 13 -20.12 11.21 4.69
C LYS A 13 -21.07 12.22 4.08
N PHE A 14 -21.20 12.21 2.77
CA PHE A 14 -22.07 13.14 2.07
C PHE A 14 -23.54 12.69 2.13
N SER A 15 -24.43 13.56 2.59
CA SER A 15 -25.89 13.36 2.49
C SER A 15 -26.46 13.80 1.13
N ALA A 16 -25.71 14.59 0.36
CA ALA A 16 -26.03 15.06 -0.98
C ALA A 16 -24.75 15.19 -1.80
N ALA A 17 -24.86 15.39 -3.11
CA ALA A 17 -23.69 15.59 -3.97
C ALA A 17 -22.88 16.82 -3.54
N ALA A 18 -21.55 16.68 -3.50
CA ALA A 18 -20.63 17.73 -3.07
C ALA A 18 -19.34 17.72 -3.91
N ALA A 19 -18.78 18.90 -4.18
CA ALA A 19 -17.57 19.04 -4.98
C ALA A 19 -16.29 18.66 -4.21
N SER A 20 -16.31 18.74 -2.89
CA SER A 20 -15.15 18.48 -2.05
C SER A 20 -15.52 18.13 -0.61
N VAL A 21 -14.57 17.49 0.07
CA VAL A 21 -14.54 17.36 1.53
C VAL A 21 -13.31 18.05 2.07
N THR A 22 -13.41 18.67 3.25
CA THR A 22 -12.31 19.35 3.93
C THR A 22 -12.11 18.78 5.33
N PHE A 23 -10.87 18.44 5.64
CA PHE A 23 -10.42 18.14 7.00
C PHE A 23 -9.48 19.25 7.47
N THR A 24 -9.96 20.16 8.32
CA THR A 24 -9.11 21.11 9.08
C THR A 24 -8.55 20.36 10.27
N LEU A 25 -7.26 20.11 10.30
CA LEU A 25 -6.66 19.15 11.26
C LEU A 25 -6.86 19.56 12.73
N ALA A 26 -6.99 20.87 13.00
CA ALA A 26 -7.27 21.38 14.34
C ALA A 26 -8.66 20.99 14.88
N ASP A 27 -9.61 20.64 14.01
CA ASP A 27 -10.96 20.24 14.38
C ASP A 27 -11.06 18.77 14.83
N TYR A 28 -9.97 18.01 14.67
CA TYR A 28 -9.92 16.58 14.96
C TYR A 28 -8.96 16.27 16.10
N SER A 29 -9.32 15.28 16.92
CA SER A 29 -8.47 14.81 18.03
C SER A 29 -7.34 13.92 17.52
N ILE A 30 -6.41 14.50 16.74
CA ILE A 30 -5.21 13.79 16.31
C ILE A 30 -4.34 13.52 17.54
N PRO A 31 -3.95 12.26 17.82
CA PRO A 31 -3.13 11.94 18.98
C PRO A 31 -1.82 12.74 19.00
N SER A 32 -1.42 13.18 20.18
CA SER A 32 -0.11 13.84 20.37
C SER A 32 1.01 12.90 19.95
N GLY A 33 1.98 13.40 19.23
CA GLY A 33 3.11 12.60 18.71
C GLY A 33 2.90 12.03 17.31
N THR A 34 1.66 11.99 16.80
CA THR A 34 1.38 11.49 15.45
C THR A 34 2.28 12.16 14.41
N ARG A 35 3.04 11.36 13.68
CA ARG A 35 3.94 11.79 12.61
C ARG A 35 3.34 11.63 11.22
N HIS A 36 2.45 10.67 11.04
CA HIS A 36 1.97 10.24 9.75
C HIS A 36 0.44 10.24 9.73
N LEU A 37 -0.12 10.70 8.63
CA LEU A 37 -1.56 10.66 8.37
C LEU A 37 -1.85 9.75 7.19
N ALA A 38 -3.09 9.28 7.14
CA ALA A 38 -3.65 8.65 5.95
C ALA A 38 -5.06 9.18 5.72
N VAL A 39 -5.49 9.17 4.46
CA VAL A 39 -6.90 9.34 4.11
C VAL A 39 -7.34 8.09 3.35
N ILE A 40 -8.43 7.49 3.80
CA ILE A 40 -9.13 6.42 3.09
C ILE A 40 -10.39 7.03 2.50
N TRP A 41 -10.73 6.64 1.28
CA TRP A 41 -11.93 7.12 0.64
C TRP A 41 -12.69 5.98 -0.04
N ASN A 42 -14.01 6.10 -0.07
CA ASN A 42 -14.91 5.27 -0.85
C ASN A 42 -15.97 6.19 -1.46
N GLY A 43 -15.93 6.36 -2.77
CA GLY A 43 -16.75 7.38 -3.42
C GLY A 43 -17.10 7.05 -4.86
N ALA A 44 -18.19 7.66 -5.31
CA ALA A 44 -18.61 7.69 -6.70
C ALA A 44 -18.81 9.14 -7.15
N LYS A 45 -18.91 9.37 -8.44
CA LYS A 45 -18.98 10.71 -9.02
C LYS A 45 -20.11 10.84 -10.04
N THR A 46 -20.44 12.09 -10.35
CA THR A 46 -21.53 12.38 -11.29
C THR A 46 -21.09 12.40 -12.76
N ALA A 47 -19.79 12.41 -13.06
CA ALA A 47 -19.27 12.39 -14.43
C ALA A 47 -18.20 11.31 -14.62
N THR A 48 -18.12 10.74 -15.82
CA THR A 48 -17.16 9.69 -16.19
C THR A 48 -15.72 10.19 -16.19
N ALA A 49 -14.78 9.26 -16.01
CA ALA A 49 -13.33 9.45 -16.11
C ALA A 49 -12.76 10.56 -15.19
N ASP A 50 -13.47 10.90 -14.12
CA ASP A 50 -13.02 11.92 -13.18
C ASP A 50 -12.17 11.31 -12.06
N MET A 51 -11.25 12.09 -11.52
CA MET A 51 -10.30 11.68 -10.50
C MET A 51 -10.69 12.23 -9.12
N ALA A 52 -10.45 11.45 -8.08
CA ALA A 52 -10.32 12.00 -6.74
C ALA A 52 -8.95 12.67 -6.62
N LEU A 53 -8.91 13.87 -6.07
CA LEU A 53 -7.73 14.72 -6.00
C LEU A 53 -7.48 15.18 -4.57
N LEU A 54 -6.22 15.25 -4.18
CA LEU A 54 -5.77 15.82 -2.90
C LEU A 54 -5.24 17.24 -3.12
N GLN A 55 -5.70 18.17 -2.32
CA GLN A 55 -5.05 19.45 -2.05
C GLN A 55 -4.73 19.57 -0.55
N VAL A 56 -3.71 20.31 -0.21
CA VAL A 56 -3.34 20.57 1.19
C VAL A 56 -3.21 22.08 1.43
N ASN A 57 -3.59 22.52 2.63
CA ASN A 57 -3.53 23.90 3.06
C ASN A 57 -4.23 24.89 2.11
N ALA A 58 -5.26 24.45 1.38
CA ALA A 58 -5.96 25.22 0.35
C ALA A 58 -5.00 25.81 -0.72
N ASP A 59 -3.85 25.17 -0.95
CA ASP A 59 -2.91 25.59 -1.98
C ASP A 59 -3.42 25.20 -3.36
N THR A 60 -3.82 26.20 -4.16
CA THR A 60 -4.27 26.05 -5.56
C THR A 60 -3.19 26.36 -6.58
N GLY A 61 -1.95 26.58 -6.12
CA GLY A 61 -0.80 26.85 -6.98
C GLY A 61 -0.29 25.58 -7.69
N ALA A 62 0.55 25.78 -8.70
CA ALA A 62 1.19 24.70 -9.47
C ALA A 62 2.33 24.04 -8.67
N ASN A 63 2.05 23.68 -7.41
CA ASN A 63 3.02 23.17 -6.45
C ASN A 63 2.96 21.64 -6.28
N TYR A 64 2.09 20.95 -7.04
CA TYR A 64 1.92 19.52 -6.93
C TYR A 64 2.56 18.79 -8.10
N ASN A 65 3.14 17.67 -7.82
CA ASN A 65 3.82 16.84 -8.81
C ASN A 65 3.60 15.38 -8.46
N GLU A 66 3.54 14.51 -9.46
CA GLU A 66 3.25 13.09 -9.24
C GLU A 66 3.91 12.18 -10.27
N GLN A 67 4.27 10.98 -9.83
CA GLN A 67 4.64 9.84 -10.65
C GLN A 67 3.55 8.79 -10.54
N LEU A 68 3.04 8.36 -11.67
CA LEU A 68 1.93 7.41 -11.79
C LEU A 68 2.43 6.08 -12.33
N LEU A 69 1.84 5.02 -11.83
CA LEU A 69 1.86 3.68 -12.39
C LEU A 69 0.40 3.22 -12.47
N VAL A 70 -0.07 2.90 -13.66
CA VAL A 70 -1.50 2.80 -13.96
C VAL A 70 -1.79 1.51 -14.71
N GLY A 71 -2.85 0.81 -14.31
CA GLY A 71 -3.48 -0.25 -15.08
C GLY A 71 -4.86 0.21 -15.57
N THR A 72 -5.07 0.24 -16.89
CA THR A 72 -6.34 0.64 -17.51
C THR A 72 -6.79 -0.43 -18.49
N GLY A 73 -7.83 -1.21 -18.18
CA GLY A 73 -8.20 -2.37 -18.98
C GLY A 73 -6.99 -3.31 -19.14
N ALA A 74 -6.55 -3.54 -20.37
CA ALA A 74 -5.38 -4.38 -20.67
C ALA A 74 -4.06 -3.61 -20.80
N VAL A 75 -4.04 -2.31 -20.50
CA VAL A 75 -2.86 -1.45 -20.70
C VAL A 75 -2.23 -1.07 -19.37
N ALA A 76 -0.93 -1.38 -19.22
CA ALA A 76 -0.10 -0.86 -18.15
C ALA A 76 0.67 0.38 -18.66
N ALA A 77 0.66 1.47 -17.90
CA ALA A 77 1.30 2.72 -18.26
C ALA A 77 1.95 3.39 -17.06
N ALA A 78 2.94 4.24 -17.32
CA ALA A 78 3.49 5.16 -16.34
C ALA A 78 3.45 6.58 -16.88
N ALA A 79 3.28 7.54 -16.00
CA ALA A 79 3.31 8.95 -16.36
C ALA A 79 3.93 9.79 -15.24
N ARG A 80 4.70 10.78 -15.65
CA ARG A 80 5.21 11.84 -14.78
C ARG A 80 4.44 13.11 -15.06
N VAL A 81 3.92 13.74 -14.02
CA VAL A 81 3.13 14.96 -14.12
C VAL A 81 3.70 16.01 -13.18
N THR A 82 3.83 17.25 -13.66
CA THR A 82 4.47 18.35 -12.91
C THR A 82 3.65 19.62 -13.01
N GLY A 83 3.70 20.44 -11.94
CA GLY A 83 3.05 21.75 -11.94
C GLY A 83 1.53 21.67 -11.90
N GLU A 84 1.01 20.62 -11.27
CA GLU A 84 -0.42 20.47 -11.03
C GLU A 84 -0.89 21.28 -9.81
N THR A 85 -2.18 21.46 -9.69
CA THR A 85 -2.82 22.11 -8.54
C THR A 85 -3.29 21.13 -7.46
N SER A 86 -3.06 19.83 -7.67
CA SER A 86 -3.49 18.72 -6.77
C SER A 86 -2.74 17.44 -7.10
N ILE A 87 -2.81 16.44 -6.21
CA ILE A 87 -2.32 15.07 -6.42
C ILE A 87 -3.51 14.14 -6.66
N ARG A 88 -3.40 13.23 -7.64
CA ARG A 88 -4.42 12.21 -7.89
C ARG A 88 -4.45 11.17 -6.77
N LEU A 89 -5.64 10.68 -6.45
CA LEU A 89 -5.87 9.59 -5.48
C LEU A 89 -6.35 8.31 -6.13
N GLY A 90 -6.82 8.39 -7.34
CA GLY A 90 -7.42 7.31 -8.11
C GLY A 90 -8.72 7.75 -8.78
N GLN A 91 -9.18 6.95 -9.73
CA GLN A 91 -10.44 7.17 -10.43
C GLN A 91 -11.62 6.69 -9.58
N ALA A 92 -12.71 7.44 -9.57
CA ALA A 92 -13.97 7.03 -8.98
C ALA A 92 -15.02 6.77 -10.06
N PRO A 93 -15.84 5.72 -9.93
CA PRO A 93 -16.81 5.31 -10.94
C PRO A 93 -18.03 6.23 -11.01
N THR A 94 -18.82 6.06 -12.09
CA THR A 94 -20.10 6.73 -12.30
C THR A 94 -21.16 5.68 -12.58
N GLY A 95 -21.85 5.20 -11.66
CA GLY A 95 -22.91 4.22 -11.86
C GLY A 95 -23.74 4.04 -10.61
N ALA A 96 -24.95 3.55 -10.76
CA ALA A 96 -25.77 3.22 -9.60
C ALA A 96 -25.09 2.13 -8.77
N ASN A 97 -24.93 2.39 -7.47
CA ASN A 97 -24.28 1.51 -6.50
C ASN A 97 -22.78 1.21 -6.76
N LEU A 98 -22.16 1.84 -7.77
CA LEU A 98 -20.74 1.70 -8.03
C LEU A 98 -19.95 2.71 -7.22
N PHE A 99 -19.05 2.23 -6.40
CA PHE A 99 -18.11 3.05 -5.63
C PHE A 99 -16.70 2.54 -5.87
N GLY A 100 -15.78 3.45 -6.12
CA GLY A 100 -14.35 3.20 -6.11
C GLY A 100 -13.77 3.57 -4.76
N GLY A 101 -12.50 3.36 -4.59
CA GLY A 101 -11.85 3.70 -3.33
C GLY A 101 -10.36 3.81 -3.43
N GLY A 102 -9.76 4.23 -2.34
CA GLY A 102 -8.33 4.38 -2.26
C GLY A 102 -7.85 4.74 -0.86
N MET A 103 -6.55 4.74 -0.76
CA MET A 103 -5.82 5.18 0.43
C MET A 103 -4.62 6.02 0.01
N ILE A 104 -4.41 7.14 0.69
CA ILE A 104 -3.18 7.92 0.60
C ILE A 104 -2.52 7.99 1.97
N VAL A 105 -1.21 7.82 1.99
CA VAL A 105 -0.37 8.00 3.18
C VAL A 105 0.44 9.28 3.00
N ILE A 106 0.49 10.10 4.04
CA ILE A 106 1.22 11.36 4.12
C ILE A 106 2.22 11.25 5.27
N PRO A 107 3.44 10.75 5.02
CA PRO A 107 4.45 10.66 6.06
C PRO A 107 4.95 12.05 6.46
N TYR A 108 5.28 12.21 7.73
CA TYR A 108 5.88 13.42 8.31
C TYR A 108 5.13 14.72 7.95
N TYR A 109 3.78 14.68 8.03
CA TYR A 109 2.89 15.76 7.59
C TYR A 109 3.15 17.10 8.30
N ALA A 110 3.58 17.07 9.56
CA ALA A 110 3.83 18.25 10.39
C ALA A 110 5.27 18.81 10.26
N GLY A 111 6.16 18.12 9.54
CA GLY A 111 7.51 18.62 9.28
C GLY A 111 7.47 19.95 8.51
N ALA A 112 8.37 20.91 8.85
CA ALA A 112 8.36 22.26 8.27
C ALA A 112 9.69 22.61 7.56
N ALA A 113 10.52 21.63 7.25
CA ALA A 113 11.81 21.82 6.59
C ALA A 113 11.85 21.28 5.15
N ASN A 114 11.01 20.31 4.84
CA ASN A 114 11.08 19.56 3.59
C ASN A 114 9.71 19.56 2.89
N HIS A 115 9.72 19.36 1.56
CA HIS A 115 8.50 19.14 0.77
C HIS A 115 7.77 17.90 1.30
N LYS A 116 6.45 17.86 1.14
CA LYS A 116 5.66 16.68 1.57
C LYS A 116 5.64 15.63 0.47
N ALA A 117 5.97 14.41 0.83
CA ALA A 117 5.79 13.23 -0.02
C ALA A 117 4.48 12.53 0.31
N THR A 118 3.89 11.87 -0.66
CA THR A 118 2.69 11.04 -0.48
C THR A 118 2.81 9.75 -1.27
N LEU A 119 2.15 8.70 -0.79
CA LEU A 119 1.95 7.46 -1.54
C LEU A 119 0.46 7.15 -1.57
N SER A 120 -0.11 6.90 -2.74
CA SER A 120 -1.51 6.51 -2.85
C SER A 120 -1.70 5.28 -3.73
N PHE A 121 -2.74 4.53 -3.36
CA PHE A 121 -3.37 3.50 -4.18
C PHE A 121 -4.84 3.80 -4.26
N GLY A 122 -5.40 3.69 -5.45
CA GLY A 122 -6.82 3.89 -5.62
C GLY A 122 -7.27 3.52 -7.01
N GLY A 123 -8.56 3.34 -7.15
CA GLY A 123 -9.11 3.00 -8.44
C GLY A 123 -10.56 2.57 -8.39
N GLU A 124 -11.00 2.08 -9.51
CA GLU A 124 -12.29 1.47 -9.73
C GLU A 124 -12.16 0.22 -10.59
N VAL A 125 -13.08 -0.68 -10.46
CA VAL A 125 -13.01 -2.01 -11.08
C VAL A 125 -13.18 -1.98 -12.59
N GLU A 126 -14.03 -1.08 -13.09
CA GLU A 126 -14.45 -1.12 -14.51
C GLU A 126 -13.39 -0.56 -15.44
N ASN A 127 -12.43 0.21 -14.92
CA ASN A 127 -11.53 0.93 -15.83
C ASN A 127 -10.09 1.09 -15.32
N ARG A 128 -9.83 1.27 -14.01
CA ARG A 128 -8.53 1.79 -13.61
C ARG A 128 -8.08 1.44 -12.20
N ILE A 129 -6.81 1.09 -12.07
CA ILE A 129 -6.06 1.01 -10.81
C ILE A 129 -4.80 1.87 -10.90
N ASP A 130 -4.53 2.66 -9.87
CA ASP A 130 -3.40 3.58 -9.78
C ASP A 130 -2.54 3.30 -8.55
N ALA A 131 -1.21 3.37 -8.75
CA ALA A 131 -0.23 3.59 -7.68
C ALA A 131 0.48 4.91 -7.97
N ILE A 132 0.55 5.80 -6.98
CA ILE A 132 1.00 7.18 -7.21
C ILE A 132 1.97 7.61 -6.11
N ALA A 133 3.12 8.13 -6.51
CA ALA A 133 4.01 8.88 -5.64
C ALA A 133 3.83 10.37 -5.91
N GLY A 134 3.35 11.10 -4.92
CA GLY A 134 3.06 12.52 -5.00
C GLY A 134 4.03 13.37 -4.19
N ARG A 135 4.16 14.64 -4.59
CA ARG A 135 4.91 15.65 -3.87
C ARG A 135 4.16 16.99 -3.86
N TRP A 136 3.95 17.56 -2.70
CA TRP A 136 3.63 18.96 -2.55
C TRP A 136 4.92 19.76 -2.32
N ALA A 137 5.28 20.61 -3.28
CA ALA A 137 6.53 21.36 -3.33
C ALA A 137 6.51 22.58 -2.40
N ASN A 138 6.13 22.35 -1.14
CA ASN A 138 6.09 23.36 -0.09
C ASN A 138 6.58 22.74 1.23
N VAL A 139 7.31 23.51 2.01
CA VAL A 139 7.89 23.06 3.29
C VAL A 139 6.93 23.22 4.47
N ALA A 140 5.84 23.96 4.33
CA ALA A 140 4.89 24.18 5.43
C ALA A 140 4.33 22.87 5.98
N ALA A 141 4.07 22.82 7.28
CA ALA A 141 3.30 21.74 7.89
C ALA A 141 1.89 21.68 7.27
N ILE A 142 1.35 20.48 7.11
CA ILE A 142 -0.03 20.31 6.67
C ILE A 142 -0.96 20.56 7.85
N THR A 143 -1.89 21.49 7.69
CA THR A 143 -2.93 21.84 8.66
C THR A 143 -4.33 21.63 8.13
N ARG A 144 -4.45 21.40 6.82
CA ARG A 144 -5.72 21.16 6.12
C ARG A 144 -5.52 20.19 4.97
N ILE A 145 -6.47 19.29 4.80
CA ILE A 145 -6.56 18.34 3.70
C ILE A 145 -7.91 18.53 3.02
N ASP A 146 -7.89 18.75 1.70
CA ASP A 146 -9.06 18.83 0.85
C ASP A 146 -9.04 17.67 -0.15
N ILE A 147 -10.14 16.92 -0.25
CA ILE A 147 -10.36 15.93 -1.29
C ILE A 147 -11.39 16.49 -2.26
N LEU A 148 -11.01 16.58 -3.52
CA LEU A 148 -11.76 17.24 -4.57
C LEU A 148 -12.11 16.26 -5.70
N THR A 149 -12.94 16.71 -6.61
CA THR A 149 -13.09 16.12 -7.95
C THR A 149 -12.43 17.02 -8.99
N SER A 150 -11.99 16.46 -10.12
CA SER A 150 -11.36 17.25 -11.19
C SER A 150 -12.38 18.08 -11.98
N SER A 151 -13.61 17.62 -12.15
CA SER A 151 -14.59 18.27 -13.03
C SER A 151 -16.06 18.02 -12.67
N SER A 152 -16.35 17.25 -11.63
CA SER A 152 -17.72 16.85 -11.26
C SER A 152 -17.99 17.03 -9.77
N THR A 153 -18.90 16.26 -9.19
CA THR A 153 -19.16 16.20 -7.76
C THR A 153 -19.15 14.75 -7.29
N PHE A 154 -18.73 14.50 -6.07
CA PHE A 154 -19.00 13.24 -5.40
C PHE A 154 -20.50 13.08 -5.19
N VAL A 155 -21.02 11.88 -5.37
CA VAL A 155 -22.42 11.58 -5.11
C VAL A 155 -22.70 11.49 -3.61
N ALA A 156 -23.97 11.55 -3.23
CA ALA A 156 -24.42 11.23 -1.86
C ALA A 156 -23.86 9.87 -1.43
N ASN A 157 -23.64 9.72 -0.14
CA ASN A 157 -23.06 8.53 0.49
C ASN A 157 -21.56 8.28 0.20
N SER A 158 -20.87 9.11 -0.59
CA SER A 158 -19.41 9.07 -0.62
C SER A 158 -18.84 9.35 0.77
N ILE A 159 -17.87 8.56 1.21
CA ILE A 159 -17.32 8.58 2.58
C ILE A 159 -15.82 8.76 2.51
N PHE A 160 -15.30 9.57 3.43
CA PHE A 160 -13.87 9.87 3.56
C PHE A 160 -13.48 9.78 5.03
N TRP A 161 -12.40 9.06 5.33
CA TRP A 161 -11.86 8.91 6.67
C TRP A 161 -10.48 9.53 6.75
N LEU A 162 -10.32 10.46 7.69
CA LEU A 162 -9.00 10.92 8.11
C LEU A 162 -8.49 9.96 9.19
N CYS A 163 -7.30 9.42 8.97
CA CYS A 163 -6.67 8.47 9.87
C CYS A 163 -5.32 9.01 10.34
N ALA A 164 -5.02 8.78 11.61
CA ALA A 164 -3.68 8.89 12.18
C ALA A 164 -3.02 7.50 12.18
N VAL A 165 -1.73 7.41 11.89
CA VAL A 165 -0.97 6.19 12.19
C VAL A 165 -0.83 6.12 13.71
N ASP A 166 -1.18 4.98 14.30
CA ASP A 166 -1.36 4.85 15.74
C ASP A 166 -0.05 4.61 16.46
N GLU A 167 0.44 5.63 17.16
CA GLU A 167 1.69 5.61 17.91
C GLU A 167 1.72 4.60 19.08
N ARG A 168 0.58 4.01 19.45
CA ARG A 168 0.56 2.91 20.45
C ARG A 168 1.28 1.65 19.97
N TYR A 169 1.44 1.52 18.67
CA TYR A 169 2.13 0.41 18.01
C TYR A 169 3.55 0.77 17.57
N LEU A 170 4.01 1.99 17.86
CA LEU A 170 5.36 2.43 17.54
C LEU A 170 6.38 1.63 18.38
N VAL A 171 7.29 0.96 17.69
CA VAL A 171 8.44 0.28 18.30
C VAL A 171 9.56 1.30 18.54
N GLU A 172 9.90 2.02 17.48
CA GLU A 172 10.98 3.02 17.51
C GLU A 172 10.82 3.98 16.31
N GLU A 173 11.27 5.22 16.51
CA GLU A 173 11.34 6.24 15.48
C GLU A 173 12.73 6.85 15.43
N GLN A 174 13.29 7.04 14.25
CA GLN A 174 14.56 7.72 14.06
C GLN A 174 14.40 8.86 13.05
N LEU A 175 14.40 10.09 13.58
CA LEU A 175 14.54 11.33 12.82
C LEU A 175 16.01 11.76 12.82
N LEU A 176 16.65 11.73 11.66
CA LEU A 176 18.06 12.02 11.54
C LEU A 176 18.37 13.51 11.66
N ALA A 177 19.12 13.89 12.68
CA ALA A 177 19.64 15.25 12.84
C ALA A 177 20.90 15.52 11.99
N ALA A 178 21.59 14.46 11.55
CA ALA A 178 22.74 14.47 10.67
C ALA A 178 22.66 13.32 9.67
N ASP A 179 23.45 13.37 8.61
CA ASP A 179 23.49 12.29 7.61
C ASP A 179 23.93 10.96 8.27
N GLY A 180 23.28 9.85 7.93
CA GLY A 180 23.53 8.53 8.53
C GLY A 180 22.63 7.43 7.99
N THR A 181 22.80 6.23 8.53
CA THR A 181 21.91 5.08 8.31
C THR A 181 20.91 4.94 9.46
N VAL A 182 19.87 4.13 9.29
CA VAL A 182 18.86 3.88 10.33
C VAL A 182 18.89 2.39 10.71
N THR A 183 19.09 2.12 12.00
CA THR A 183 19.14 0.74 12.52
C THR A 183 18.18 0.59 13.68
N PHE A 184 17.23 -0.32 13.53
CA PHE A 184 16.38 -0.80 14.61
C PHE A 184 16.99 -2.09 15.17
N SER A 185 17.45 -2.06 16.40
CA SER A 185 17.96 -3.21 17.14
C SER A 185 16.97 -3.57 18.25
N SER A 186 16.91 -4.82 18.64
CA SER A 186 16.00 -5.27 19.70
C SER A 186 14.52 -5.21 19.30
N ILE A 187 14.21 -5.62 18.09
CA ILE A 187 12.84 -5.73 17.59
C ILE A 187 12.05 -6.70 18.50
N PRO A 188 10.86 -6.31 18.99
CA PRO A 188 10.05 -7.17 19.84
C PRO A 188 9.68 -8.47 19.13
N GLN A 189 9.89 -9.60 19.79
CA GLN A 189 9.57 -10.93 19.25
C GLN A 189 8.14 -11.31 19.63
N LEU A 190 7.20 -10.48 19.24
CA LEU A 190 5.77 -10.64 19.45
C LEU A 190 5.09 -11.14 18.17
N ASP A 191 4.00 -11.86 18.32
CA ASP A 191 3.20 -12.30 17.17
C ASP A 191 2.52 -11.12 16.50
N GLY A 192 2.80 -10.92 15.23
CA GLY A 192 2.34 -9.77 14.45
C GLY A 192 3.25 -9.47 13.27
N ASP A 193 2.95 -8.38 12.62
CA ASP A 193 3.72 -7.89 11.49
C ASP A 193 4.51 -6.63 11.87
N LEU A 194 5.66 -6.43 11.23
CA LEU A 194 6.35 -5.14 11.31
C LEU A 194 5.94 -4.27 10.13
N VAL A 195 5.78 -3.00 10.39
CA VAL A 195 5.57 -2.01 9.34
C VAL A 195 6.53 -0.84 9.54
N ALA A 196 7.37 -0.58 8.54
CA ALA A 196 8.20 0.60 8.51
C ALA A 196 7.60 1.65 7.58
N LEU A 197 7.52 2.87 8.03
CA LEU A 197 7.07 4.03 7.27
C LEU A 197 8.17 5.06 7.22
N GLY A 198 8.60 5.44 6.01
CA GLY A 198 9.74 6.31 5.80
C GLY A 198 9.41 7.56 5.00
N PHE A 199 10.13 8.62 5.35
CA PHE A 199 10.23 9.89 4.66
C PHE A 199 11.71 10.20 4.52
N VAL A 200 12.31 9.96 3.35
CA VAL A 200 13.77 9.85 3.23
C VAL A 200 14.33 10.51 1.98
N ARG A 201 15.61 10.86 2.06
CA ARG A 201 16.48 11.30 0.99
C ARG A 201 17.88 10.73 1.22
N THR A 202 18.64 10.38 0.18
CA THR A 202 20.01 9.89 0.30
C THR A 202 21.05 10.91 -0.14
N ASP A 203 22.31 10.66 0.18
CA ASP A 203 23.47 11.45 -0.23
C ASP A 203 24.06 11.03 -1.58
N ARG A 204 23.41 10.12 -2.30
CA ARG A 204 23.85 9.69 -3.61
C ARG A 204 23.94 10.87 -4.59
N ALA A 205 25.08 11.05 -5.25
CA ALA A 205 25.29 12.06 -6.28
C ALA A 205 24.53 11.72 -7.59
N ALA A 206 23.25 11.42 -7.47
CA ALA A 206 22.30 11.13 -8.55
C ALA A 206 20.92 11.66 -8.14
N THR A 207 19.97 11.67 -9.07
CA THR A 207 18.59 12.11 -8.79
C THR A 207 17.76 11.05 -8.07
N SER A 208 18.17 9.79 -8.16
CA SER A 208 17.49 8.63 -7.56
C SER A 208 18.47 7.71 -6.86
N ASP A 209 18.00 7.07 -5.81
CA ASP A 209 18.67 5.98 -5.11
C ASP A 209 17.67 4.91 -4.69
N ASP A 210 18.16 3.74 -4.31
CA ASP A 210 17.40 2.65 -3.72
C ASP A 210 17.79 2.49 -2.24
N ILE A 211 16.99 1.78 -1.47
CA ILE A 211 17.28 1.48 -0.06
C ILE A 211 17.36 -0.03 0.13
N ASP A 212 18.50 -0.46 0.62
CA ASP A 212 18.72 -1.81 1.12
C ASP A 212 18.06 -1.98 2.50
N VAL A 213 17.36 -3.10 2.64
CA VAL A 213 16.80 -3.55 3.92
C VAL A 213 17.58 -4.78 4.37
N THR A 214 18.46 -4.60 5.35
CA THR A 214 19.31 -5.67 5.87
C THR A 214 18.70 -6.20 7.17
N VAL A 215 18.44 -7.50 7.21
CA VAL A 215 17.86 -8.20 8.36
C VAL A 215 18.96 -8.93 9.12
N ASN A 216 18.99 -8.78 10.45
CA ASN A 216 19.95 -9.49 11.32
C ASN A 216 21.40 -9.36 10.86
N ALA A 217 21.78 -8.20 10.34
CA ALA A 217 23.09 -7.91 9.77
C ALA A 217 23.53 -8.84 8.59
N ASP A 218 22.58 -9.52 7.94
CA ASP A 218 22.87 -10.35 6.76
C ASP A 218 23.01 -9.47 5.52
N THR A 219 24.24 -9.25 5.10
CA THR A 219 24.57 -8.45 3.91
C THR A 219 24.70 -9.26 2.63
N THR A 220 24.38 -10.55 2.67
CA THR A 220 24.50 -11.47 1.53
C THR A 220 23.27 -11.34 0.62
N ASP A 221 23.39 -10.64 -0.48
CA ASP A 221 22.28 -10.40 -1.41
C ASP A 221 21.60 -11.68 -1.90
N ALA A 222 22.37 -12.75 -2.13
CA ALA A 222 21.83 -14.05 -2.56
C ALA A 222 20.86 -14.71 -1.54
N ASN A 223 20.83 -14.22 -0.30
CA ASN A 223 19.85 -14.67 0.71
C ASN A 223 18.49 -13.96 0.58
N TYR A 224 18.38 -13.01 -0.30
CA TYR A 224 17.14 -12.26 -0.54
C TYR A 224 16.60 -12.54 -1.93
N ALA A 225 15.30 -12.58 -2.07
CA ALA A 225 14.64 -12.67 -3.35
C ALA A 225 13.51 -11.66 -3.38
N ARG A 226 13.38 -10.93 -4.47
CA ARG A 226 12.29 -9.96 -4.65
C ARG A 226 11.79 -9.95 -6.08
N GLN A 227 10.54 -9.58 -6.19
CA GLN A 227 9.86 -9.15 -7.40
C GLN A 227 9.49 -7.69 -7.27
N ARG A 228 9.56 -6.95 -8.37
CA ARG A 228 9.12 -5.55 -8.39
C ARG A 228 8.26 -5.24 -9.59
N LEU A 229 7.46 -4.21 -9.41
CA LEU A 229 6.67 -3.54 -10.42
C LEU A 229 6.87 -2.04 -10.23
N SER A 230 7.28 -1.33 -11.26
CA SER A 230 7.54 0.11 -11.13
C SER A 230 7.10 0.93 -12.33
N GLY A 231 6.79 2.21 -12.06
CA GLY A 231 6.59 3.25 -13.04
C GLY A 231 7.63 4.35 -12.86
N SER A 232 8.49 4.55 -13.86
CA SER A 232 9.49 5.62 -13.86
C SER A 232 9.31 6.50 -15.07
N ASN A 233 9.02 7.80 -14.85
CA ASN A 233 8.63 8.74 -15.90
C ASN A 233 7.47 8.19 -16.74
N THR A 234 7.74 7.78 -17.98
CA THR A 234 6.75 7.21 -18.92
C THR A 234 6.94 5.70 -19.13
N THR A 235 7.84 5.05 -18.39
CA THR A 235 8.21 3.65 -18.58
C THR A 235 7.72 2.80 -17.42
N THR A 236 7.06 1.69 -17.71
CA THR A 236 6.77 0.63 -16.76
C THR A 236 7.87 -0.43 -16.79
N ALA A 237 8.20 -1.00 -15.66
CA ALA A 237 9.16 -2.08 -15.55
C ALA A 237 8.76 -3.12 -14.51
N ALA A 238 9.13 -4.37 -14.77
CA ALA A 238 9.11 -5.44 -13.79
C ALA A 238 10.50 -6.10 -13.76
N ALA A 239 10.93 -6.53 -12.60
CA ALA A 239 12.19 -7.25 -12.45
C ALA A 239 12.14 -8.20 -11.27
N ALA A 240 12.85 -9.35 -11.42
CA ALA A 240 13.23 -10.22 -10.33
C ALA A 240 14.69 -9.97 -9.98
N ALA A 241 15.03 -9.99 -8.71
CA ALA A 241 16.41 -9.83 -8.26
C ALA A 241 16.67 -10.62 -6.97
N ALA A 242 17.91 -11.01 -6.80
CA ALA A 242 18.44 -11.54 -5.55
C ALA A 242 19.23 -10.40 -4.87
N ASP A 243 18.53 -9.48 -4.22
CA ASP A 243 19.13 -8.34 -3.53
C ASP A 243 18.24 -7.82 -2.39
N ARG A 244 18.80 -6.91 -1.60
CA ARG A 244 18.14 -6.27 -0.44
C ARG A 244 17.39 -4.99 -0.76
N ALA A 245 17.39 -4.52 -2.02
CA ALA A 245 16.82 -3.25 -2.42
C ALA A 245 15.29 -3.33 -2.54
N PHE A 246 14.59 -3.57 -1.42
CA PHE A 246 13.12 -3.65 -1.39
C PHE A 246 12.43 -2.30 -1.58
N ILE A 247 13.11 -1.20 -1.32
CA ILE A 247 12.56 0.15 -1.44
C ILE A 247 13.26 0.83 -2.60
N GLU A 248 12.56 1.00 -3.69
CA GLU A 248 13.10 1.59 -4.92
C GLU A 248 12.64 3.02 -5.13
N GLY A 249 13.55 3.82 -5.65
CA GLY A 249 13.24 5.17 -6.05
C GLY A 249 12.97 6.09 -4.85
N VAL A 250 14.04 6.52 -4.21
CA VAL A 250 14.03 7.67 -3.30
C VAL A 250 14.92 8.76 -3.85
N PRO A 251 14.73 10.04 -3.49
CA PRO A 251 15.58 11.12 -4.01
C PRO A 251 17.02 10.98 -3.52
N GLY A 252 17.97 11.10 -4.46
CA GLY A 252 19.39 11.31 -4.16
C GLY A 252 19.73 12.79 -4.00
N ASP A 253 21.02 13.11 -3.80
CA ASP A 253 21.48 14.49 -3.51
C ASP A 253 21.36 15.44 -4.72
N SER A 254 21.39 14.90 -5.93
CA SER A 254 21.15 15.68 -7.16
C SER A 254 19.67 15.91 -7.49
N ALA A 255 18.73 15.33 -6.73
CA ALA A 255 17.31 15.63 -6.89
C ALA A 255 16.99 17.06 -6.44
N THR A 256 15.80 17.55 -6.81
CA THR A 256 15.29 18.86 -6.38
C THR A 256 15.52 19.09 -4.88
N ALA A 257 16.02 20.25 -4.52
CA ALA A 257 16.24 20.61 -3.12
C ALA A 257 14.98 20.41 -2.28
N ASN A 258 15.14 19.92 -1.05
CA ASN A 258 14.06 19.59 -0.11
C ASN A 258 13.06 18.51 -0.57
N ALA A 259 13.26 17.87 -1.74
CA ALA A 259 12.47 16.72 -2.15
C ALA A 259 12.88 15.49 -1.32
N PHE A 260 11.90 14.85 -0.71
CA PHE A 260 12.01 13.57 -0.01
C PHE A 260 11.06 12.57 -0.68
N GLY A 261 11.40 11.31 -0.61
CA GLY A 261 10.55 10.19 -1.01
C GLY A 261 9.81 9.60 0.19
N ALA A 262 8.81 8.80 -0.11
CA ALA A 262 8.06 8.04 0.88
C ALA A 262 8.19 6.54 0.63
N PHE A 263 8.10 5.75 1.68
CA PHE A 263 7.90 4.31 1.57
C PHE A 263 7.07 3.76 2.71
N VAL A 264 6.41 2.64 2.44
CA VAL A 264 5.81 1.74 3.43
C VAL A 264 6.35 0.34 3.15
N LEU A 265 6.92 -0.29 4.15
CA LEU A 265 7.42 -1.67 4.07
C LEU A 265 6.74 -2.48 5.17
N SER A 266 6.14 -3.62 4.81
CA SER A 266 5.50 -4.57 5.71
C SER A 266 6.27 -5.88 5.70
N ILE A 267 6.51 -6.45 6.88
CA ILE A 267 7.15 -7.75 7.08
C ILE A 267 6.19 -8.63 7.86
N SER A 268 5.60 -9.61 7.20
CA SER A 268 4.68 -10.53 7.83
C SER A 268 5.40 -11.60 8.62
N GLN A 269 4.90 -11.93 9.83
CA GLN A 269 5.42 -13.02 10.65
C GLN A 269 6.91 -12.89 11.02
N HIS A 270 7.39 -11.70 11.30
CA HIS A 270 8.81 -11.39 11.56
C HIS A 270 9.43 -12.18 12.73
N ALA A 271 8.64 -12.54 13.74
CA ALA A 271 9.07 -13.33 14.90
C ALA A 271 9.03 -14.84 14.68
N ASN A 272 8.62 -15.29 13.48
CA ASN A 272 8.51 -16.71 13.16
C ASN A 272 9.89 -17.30 12.85
N GLY A 273 10.31 -18.32 13.57
CA GLY A 273 11.59 -18.99 13.37
C GLY A 273 11.50 -20.28 12.51
N VAL A 274 10.36 -20.55 11.87
CA VAL A 274 10.15 -21.79 11.07
C VAL A 274 9.72 -21.52 9.63
N LYS A 275 9.31 -20.27 9.31
CA LYS A 275 8.91 -19.84 7.97
C LYS A 275 9.77 -18.64 7.54
N GLN A 276 9.90 -18.46 6.25
CA GLN A 276 10.56 -17.26 5.71
C GLN A 276 9.58 -16.10 5.74
N PRO A 277 9.84 -15.01 6.51
CA PRO A 277 8.97 -13.86 6.53
C PRO A 277 8.81 -13.22 5.16
N HIS A 278 7.59 -12.83 4.81
CA HIS A 278 7.28 -12.15 3.57
C HIS A 278 7.42 -10.64 3.72
N ILE A 279 8.00 -10.00 2.71
CA ILE A 279 8.26 -8.56 2.67
C ILE A 279 7.45 -7.96 1.52
N LEU A 280 6.61 -6.97 1.83
CA LEU A 280 5.93 -6.13 0.85
C LEU A 280 6.38 -4.69 1.04
N ALA A 281 6.72 -4.01 -0.04
CA ALA A 281 7.09 -2.61 -0.01
C ALA A 281 6.39 -1.81 -1.09
N VAL A 282 6.09 -0.57 -0.75
CA VAL A 282 5.66 0.47 -1.68
C VAL A 282 6.52 1.68 -1.44
N SER A 283 7.04 2.26 -2.49
CA SER A 283 7.92 3.41 -2.41
C SER A 283 7.72 4.35 -3.59
N GLY A 284 8.20 5.57 -3.43
CA GLY A 284 8.27 6.46 -4.55
C GLY A 284 8.61 7.90 -4.18
N TYR A 285 8.93 8.65 -5.22
CA TYR A 285 9.21 10.07 -5.13
C TYR A 285 8.91 10.75 -6.45
N HIS A 286 8.77 12.05 -6.37
CA HIS A 286 8.74 12.90 -7.55
C HIS A 286 9.78 14.01 -7.42
N GLU A 287 10.48 14.28 -8.51
CA GLU A 287 11.38 15.42 -8.63
C GLU A 287 11.10 16.25 -9.90
N THR A 288 11.51 17.50 -9.95
CA THR A 288 11.23 18.41 -11.08
C THR A 288 12.43 18.68 -11.97
N SER A 289 13.65 18.53 -11.45
CA SER A 289 14.88 18.96 -12.14
C SER A 289 15.53 17.89 -13.00
N GLY A 290 15.17 16.62 -12.83
CA GLY A 290 15.80 15.49 -13.53
C GLY A 290 14.81 14.55 -14.23
N PRO A 291 15.32 13.56 -14.93
CA PRO A 291 14.48 12.63 -15.70
C PRO A 291 13.87 11.50 -14.87
N THR A 292 14.12 11.41 -13.55
CA THR A 292 13.83 10.20 -12.77
C THR A 292 12.90 10.47 -11.60
N SER A 293 11.61 10.33 -11.84
CA SER A 293 10.61 10.10 -10.78
C SER A 293 10.23 8.63 -10.77
N ASN A 294 9.87 8.07 -9.62
CA ASN A 294 9.55 6.66 -9.50
C ASN A 294 8.37 6.41 -8.54
N VAL A 295 7.59 5.40 -8.84
CA VAL A 295 6.70 4.68 -7.92
C VAL A 295 6.91 3.21 -8.12
N ALA A 296 7.15 2.47 -7.04
CA ALA A 296 7.46 1.06 -7.09
C ALA A 296 6.70 0.27 -6.04
N VAL A 297 6.39 -0.96 -6.38
CA VAL A 297 5.84 -1.99 -5.49
C VAL A 297 6.78 -3.19 -5.56
N ALA A 298 7.14 -3.73 -4.42
CA ALA A 298 8.00 -4.91 -4.34
C ALA A 298 7.39 -5.96 -3.40
N SER A 299 7.55 -7.22 -3.77
CA SER A 299 7.23 -8.40 -2.97
C SER A 299 8.48 -9.26 -2.88
N GLY A 300 8.77 -9.84 -1.72
CA GLY A 300 9.89 -10.73 -1.60
C GLY A 300 10.06 -11.32 -0.21
N ARG A 301 11.23 -11.88 0.03
CA ARG A 301 11.59 -12.59 1.25
C ARG A 301 13.08 -12.61 1.50
N ARG A 302 13.46 -12.97 2.71
CA ARG A 302 14.80 -13.45 3.03
C ARG A 302 14.73 -14.98 3.18
N ALA A 303 15.68 -15.70 2.58
CA ALA A 303 15.67 -17.16 2.55
C ALA A 303 15.94 -17.84 3.90
N ASN A 304 16.46 -17.12 4.89
CA ASN A 304 16.75 -17.67 6.21
C ASN A 304 15.49 -17.72 7.07
N ILE A 305 15.27 -18.86 7.72
CA ILE A 305 14.15 -19.11 8.63
C ILE A 305 14.55 -18.75 10.06
N GLU A 306 14.70 -17.50 10.36
CA GLU A 306 15.00 -17.01 11.70
C GLU A 306 14.17 -15.76 12.01
N ALA A 307 13.90 -15.56 13.28
CA ALA A 307 13.21 -14.36 13.73
C ALA A 307 14.04 -13.10 13.43
N TYR A 308 13.37 -12.03 13.02
CA TYR A 308 14.00 -10.75 12.69
C TYR A 308 14.18 -9.92 13.96
N THR A 309 15.40 -9.84 14.46
CA THR A 309 15.75 -9.14 15.70
C THR A 309 16.31 -7.75 15.45
N SER A 310 16.76 -7.48 14.21
CA SER A 310 17.24 -6.17 13.80
C SER A 310 16.94 -5.88 12.34
N LEU A 311 16.73 -4.60 12.02
CA LEU A 311 16.60 -4.08 10.65
C LEU A 311 17.55 -2.90 10.48
N LEU A 312 18.36 -2.92 9.43
CA LEU A 312 19.15 -1.78 8.97
C LEU A 312 18.56 -1.30 7.64
N PHE A 313 18.26 -0.03 7.57
CA PHE A 313 17.95 0.70 6.34
C PHE A 313 19.17 1.53 5.95
N ALA A 314 19.66 1.33 4.74
CA ALA A 314 20.80 2.05 4.19
C ALA A 314 20.61 2.31 2.69
N PRO A 315 21.21 3.38 2.10
CA PRO A 315 21.24 3.54 0.66
C PRO A 315 21.89 2.33 -0.03
N GLY A 316 21.27 1.82 -1.09
CA GLY A 316 21.68 0.61 -1.82
C GLY A 316 22.25 0.88 -3.22
N GLY A 317 21.84 1.97 -3.87
CA GLY A 317 22.22 2.28 -5.24
C GLY A 317 23.50 3.11 -5.40
N GLY A 318 24.28 3.30 -4.32
CA GLY A 318 25.56 4.04 -4.33
C GLY A 318 25.63 5.28 -3.45
N GLY A 319 24.55 5.63 -2.74
CA GLY A 319 24.61 6.51 -1.58
C GLY A 319 25.26 5.79 -0.39
N THR A 320 25.68 6.55 0.60
CA THR A 320 26.26 6.01 1.86
C THR A 320 25.41 6.33 3.07
N ASN A 321 24.67 7.43 3.02
CA ASN A 321 23.86 7.92 4.12
C ASN A 321 22.50 8.44 3.65
N PHE A 322 21.51 8.35 4.53
CA PHE A 322 20.34 9.22 4.45
C PHE A 322 20.73 10.64 4.86
N LYS A 323 20.12 11.62 4.22
CA LYS A 323 20.29 13.02 4.56
C LYS A 323 19.58 13.36 5.87
N SER A 324 20.14 14.33 6.59
CA SER A 324 19.48 14.97 7.74
C SER A 324 18.04 15.38 7.39
N GLY A 325 17.11 15.16 8.31
CA GLY A 325 15.66 15.33 8.12
C GLY A 325 14.95 14.10 7.58
N SER A 326 15.66 13.01 7.25
CA SER A 326 15.06 11.72 6.99
C SER A 326 14.47 11.13 8.26
N LEU A 327 13.28 10.54 8.13
CA LEU A 327 12.52 9.91 9.21
C LEU A 327 12.15 8.50 8.80
N ILE A 328 12.41 7.53 9.68
CA ILE A 328 11.85 6.18 9.56
C ILE A 328 11.23 5.80 10.91
N SER A 329 9.97 5.39 10.88
CA SER A 329 9.22 4.91 12.05
C SER A 329 8.90 3.45 11.86
N LEU A 330 9.23 2.60 12.84
CA LEU A 330 8.95 1.17 12.86
C LEU A 330 7.79 0.88 13.81
N TYR A 331 6.78 0.20 13.32
CA TYR A 331 5.58 -0.22 14.06
C TYR A 331 5.51 -1.74 14.17
N HIS A 332 5.00 -2.23 15.29
CA HIS A 332 4.57 -3.61 15.45
C HIS A 332 3.04 -3.67 15.40
N VAL A 333 2.50 -4.29 14.38
CA VAL A 333 1.06 -4.48 14.20
C VAL A 333 0.68 -5.85 14.73
N PRO A 334 0.03 -5.94 15.91
CA PRO A 334 -0.33 -7.22 16.48
C PRO A 334 -1.35 -7.92 15.60
N LYS A 335 -1.23 -9.22 15.45
CA LYS A 335 -2.32 -10.05 14.96
C LYS A 335 -3.49 -9.93 15.92
N ARG A 336 -4.69 -10.03 15.40
CA ARG A 336 -5.91 -9.94 16.20
C ARG A 336 -6.23 -8.52 16.68
N LEU A 337 -6.40 -7.61 15.74
CA LEU A 337 -7.17 -6.40 16.03
C LEU A 337 -8.68 -6.68 16.04
N VAL A 338 -9.14 -7.65 15.23
CA VAL A 338 -10.54 -8.09 15.10
C VAL A 338 -10.62 -9.61 15.23
N ASP A 339 -10.01 -10.35 14.29
CA ASP A 339 -9.99 -11.82 14.26
C ASP A 339 -8.65 -12.31 13.71
N TYR A 340 -8.27 -13.56 14.02
CA TYR A 340 -7.01 -14.15 13.60
C TYR A 340 -7.09 -15.67 13.62
N ASP A 341 -6.75 -16.29 12.49
CA ASP A 341 -6.56 -17.72 12.39
C ASP A 341 -5.10 -18.08 12.12
N LYS A 342 -4.56 -18.95 12.96
CA LYS A 342 -3.32 -19.65 12.72
C LYS A 342 -3.64 -21.12 12.52
N LEU A 343 -3.46 -21.61 11.28
CA LEU A 343 -3.70 -23.01 10.98
C LEU A 343 -2.58 -23.86 11.56
N THR A 344 -2.94 -24.88 12.33
CA THR A 344 -2.04 -25.91 12.86
C THR A 344 -2.16 -27.23 12.10
N VAL A 345 -3.14 -27.33 11.24
CA VAL A 345 -3.41 -28.43 10.30
C VAL A 345 -3.92 -27.82 8.99
N ASP A 346 -3.80 -28.56 7.91
CA ASP A 346 -4.30 -28.13 6.61
C ASP A 346 -5.82 -27.89 6.66
N ALA A 347 -6.25 -26.82 6.01
CA ALA A 347 -7.66 -26.42 5.98
C ALA A 347 -8.08 -25.95 4.58
N ALA A 348 -9.25 -26.41 4.14
CA ALA A 348 -9.81 -26.01 2.83
C ALA A 348 -10.38 -24.59 2.84
N THR A 349 -10.78 -24.10 3.99
CA THR A 349 -11.40 -22.77 4.16
C THR A 349 -10.95 -22.17 5.48
N VAL A 350 -10.73 -20.87 5.47
CA VAL A 350 -10.55 -20.03 6.66
C VAL A 350 -11.72 -19.05 6.71
N THR A 351 -12.44 -19.01 7.84
CA THR A 351 -13.65 -18.20 7.99
C THR A 351 -13.47 -17.17 9.10
N HIS A 352 -13.68 -15.91 8.79
CA HIS A 352 -13.65 -14.80 9.73
C HIS A 352 -15.02 -14.17 9.89
N ALA A 353 -15.49 -14.07 11.12
CA ALA A 353 -16.66 -13.27 11.46
C ALA A 353 -16.28 -11.79 11.46
N VAL A 354 -17.00 -10.97 10.70
CA VAL A 354 -16.73 -9.55 10.58
C VAL A 354 -17.64 -8.77 11.55
N PRO A 355 -17.07 -8.00 12.48
CA PRO A 355 -17.87 -7.25 13.46
C PRO A 355 -18.64 -6.11 12.77
N SER A 356 -19.82 -5.83 13.26
CA SER A 356 -20.55 -4.63 12.87
C SER A 356 -19.96 -3.38 13.53
N GLY A 357 -20.15 -2.21 12.90
CA GLY A 357 -19.82 -0.91 13.51
C GLY A 357 -18.39 -0.43 13.32
N LEU A 358 -17.58 -1.13 12.55
CA LEU A 358 -16.34 -0.58 12.01
C LEU A 358 -16.58 -0.06 10.59
N GLU A 359 -15.74 0.85 10.14
CA GLU A 359 -15.95 1.57 8.89
C GLU A 359 -15.04 1.05 7.78
N VAL A 360 -13.88 0.56 8.17
CA VAL A 360 -12.83 0.05 7.29
C VAL A 360 -12.32 -1.25 7.85
N LEU A 361 -12.19 -2.26 7.00
CA LEU A 361 -11.58 -3.53 7.32
C LEU A 361 -10.26 -3.66 6.56
N VAL A 362 -9.23 -4.13 7.24
CA VAL A 362 -7.96 -4.55 6.63
C VAL A 362 -7.70 -5.99 7.01
N GLU A 363 -7.55 -6.83 6.00
CA GLU A 363 -7.14 -8.22 6.16
C GLU A 363 -5.69 -8.37 5.73
N SER A 364 -4.87 -9.00 6.56
CA SER A 364 -3.48 -9.34 6.26
C SER A 364 -3.36 -10.85 6.15
N VAL A 365 -2.79 -11.30 5.05
CA VAL A 365 -2.63 -12.72 4.71
C VAL A 365 -1.16 -13.08 4.69
N PHE A 366 -0.82 -14.21 5.26
CA PHE A 366 0.47 -14.89 5.14
C PHE A 366 0.21 -16.39 5.05
N ALA A 367 0.25 -16.94 3.84
CA ALA A 367 -0.24 -18.29 3.56
C ALA A 367 0.59 -19.03 2.50
N ARG A 368 0.35 -20.33 2.40
CA ARG A 368 0.82 -21.24 1.36
C ARG A 368 -0.29 -22.27 1.09
N SER A 369 -0.36 -22.80 -0.14
CA SER A 369 -1.29 -23.88 -0.48
C SER A 369 -0.57 -25.19 -0.80
N ASP A 370 -1.32 -26.29 -0.76
CA ASP A 370 -0.88 -27.62 -1.17
C ASP A 370 -1.10 -27.92 -2.66
N ALA A 371 -1.52 -26.92 -3.46
CA ALA A 371 -1.68 -27.07 -4.91
C ALA A 371 -0.37 -27.53 -5.57
N VAL A 372 -0.45 -28.43 -6.54
CA VAL A 372 0.70 -28.87 -7.35
C VAL A 372 0.99 -27.79 -8.42
N ALA A 373 1.42 -26.63 -7.98
CA ALA A 373 1.76 -25.45 -8.76
C ALA A 373 2.83 -24.64 -8.04
N ALA A 374 3.40 -23.63 -8.69
CA ALA A 374 4.30 -22.69 -8.00
C ALA A 374 3.49 -21.63 -7.22
N VAL A 375 2.34 -21.25 -7.74
CA VAL A 375 1.46 -20.22 -7.20
C VAL A 375 0.03 -20.72 -7.22
N ASP A 376 -0.74 -20.37 -6.19
CA ASP A 376 -2.18 -20.51 -6.11
C ASP A 376 -2.82 -19.16 -5.77
N ALA A 377 -4.09 -19.01 -6.02
CA ALA A 377 -4.83 -17.81 -5.68
C ALA A 377 -5.86 -18.06 -4.59
N MET A 378 -5.94 -17.15 -3.63
CA MET A 378 -7.02 -17.11 -2.67
C MET A 378 -8.23 -16.40 -3.24
N ALA A 379 -9.40 -16.93 -2.97
CA ALA A 379 -10.69 -16.39 -3.38
C ALA A 379 -11.56 -16.10 -2.16
N PRO A 380 -12.02 -14.86 -1.93
CA PRO A 380 -12.97 -14.57 -0.86
C PRO A 380 -14.37 -15.04 -1.25
N ALA A 381 -15.16 -15.42 -0.25
CA ALA A 381 -16.60 -15.49 -0.35
C ALA A 381 -17.18 -14.61 0.76
N PHE A 382 -17.66 -13.44 0.41
CA PHE A 382 -18.33 -12.56 1.35
C PHE A 382 -19.75 -13.06 1.63
N ASN A 383 -20.07 -13.28 2.90
CA ASN A 383 -21.37 -13.81 3.33
C ASN A 383 -21.72 -15.13 2.60
N ASN A 384 -20.76 -16.02 2.41
CA ASN A 384 -20.90 -17.30 1.71
C ASN A 384 -21.25 -17.17 0.20
N ASP A 385 -21.05 -16.00 -0.41
CA ASP A 385 -21.27 -15.83 -1.86
C ASP A 385 -20.08 -16.35 -2.65
N VAL A 386 -20.20 -17.58 -3.16
CA VAL A 386 -19.21 -18.24 -4.01
C VAL A 386 -19.45 -18.01 -5.50
N THR A 387 -20.44 -17.20 -5.88
CA THR A 387 -20.81 -16.94 -7.28
C THR A 387 -19.79 -16.02 -7.93
N ALA A 388 -18.91 -16.56 -8.75
CA ALA A 388 -17.83 -15.79 -9.38
C ALA A 388 -18.37 -14.58 -10.18
N ALA A 389 -19.54 -14.71 -10.84
CA ALA A 389 -20.15 -13.62 -11.60
C ALA A 389 -20.55 -12.39 -10.77
N ASN A 390 -20.52 -12.48 -9.43
CA ASN A 390 -20.75 -11.36 -8.54
C ASN A 390 -19.44 -10.61 -8.20
N TYR A 391 -18.30 -10.98 -8.79
CA TYR A 391 -17.00 -10.38 -8.52
C TYR A 391 -16.32 -9.92 -9.79
N ASP A 392 -15.78 -8.71 -9.76
CA ASP A 392 -15.00 -8.11 -10.83
C ASP A 392 -13.67 -7.60 -10.31
N GLN A 393 -12.68 -7.50 -11.18
CA GLN A 393 -11.39 -6.91 -10.84
C GLN A 393 -10.76 -6.13 -12.00
N GLN A 394 -9.96 -5.13 -11.64
CA GLN A 394 -8.94 -4.51 -12.46
C GLN A 394 -7.61 -4.69 -11.76
N TYR A 395 -6.60 -5.21 -12.45
CA TYR A 395 -5.30 -5.44 -11.82
C TYR A 395 -4.12 -4.96 -12.66
N LEU A 396 -3.01 -4.80 -11.98
CA LEU A 396 -1.69 -4.52 -12.54
C LEU A 396 -0.69 -5.47 -11.88
N THR A 397 0.13 -6.14 -12.67
CA THR A 397 1.10 -7.14 -12.20
C THR A 397 2.46 -6.97 -12.82
N GLY A 398 3.50 -7.29 -12.02
CA GLY A 398 4.87 -7.47 -12.46
C GLY A 398 5.35 -8.86 -12.09
N ASN A 399 5.80 -9.65 -13.06
CA ASN A 399 6.24 -11.05 -12.88
C ASN A 399 7.75 -11.25 -13.12
N GLY A 400 8.53 -10.23 -12.86
CA GLY A 400 9.98 -10.27 -13.03
C GLY A 400 10.49 -10.05 -14.46
N ALA A 401 9.66 -10.31 -15.47
CA ALA A 401 10.01 -10.12 -16.88
C ALA A 401 9.14 -9.08 -17.58
N ALA A 402 7.88 -8.98 -17.21
CA ALA A 402 6.89 -8.15 -17.89
C ALA A 402 5.97 -7.44 -16.89
N VAL A 403 5.47 -6.29 -17.30
CA VAL A 403 4.35 -5.59 -16.68
C VAL A 403 3.11 -5.85 -17.51
N SER A 404 2.02 -6.24 -16.87
CA SER A 404 0.73 -6.40 -17.52
C SER A 404 -0.40 -5.83 -16.70
N ALA A 405 -1.47 -5.45 -17.37
CA ALA A 405 -2.73 -5.07 -16.74
C ALA A 405 -3.86 -5.87 -17.38
N ALA A 406 -4.89 -6.17 -16.64
CA ALA A 406 -6.10 -6.75 -17.20
C ALA A 406 -7.32 -6.40 -16.33
N GLN A 407 -8.47 -6.50 -16.97
CA GLN A 407 -9.78 -6.48 -16.34
C GLN A 407 -10.36 -7.88 -16.40
N GLY A 408 -10.89 -8.38 -15.30
CA GLY A 408 -11.59 -9.65 -15.21
C GLY A 408 -12.99 -9.44 -14.67
N SER A 409 -13.96 -10.09 -15.30
CA SER A 409 -15.31 -10.29 -14.77
C SER A 409 -15.46 -11.74 -14.35
N ALA A 410 -16.27 -11.99 -13.33
CA ALA A 410 -16.45 -13.31 -12.75
C ALA A 410 -15.15 -13.91 -12.14
N GLU A 411 -14.35 -13.08 -11.50
CA GLU A 411 -13.10 -13.48 -10.86
C GLU A 411 -13.05 -13.08 -9.40
N ARG A 412 -12.75 -14.04 -8.51
CA ARG A 412 -12.67 -13.83 -7.07
C ARG A 412 -11.24 -13.76 -6.51
N ASN A 413 -10.21 -13.80 -7.36
CA ASN A 413 -8.82 -13.89 -6.91
C ASN A 413 -8.36 -12.61 -6.19
N VAL A 414 -8.11 -12.66 -4.89
CA VAL A 414 -7.72 -11.49 -4.08
C VAL A 414 -6.25 -11.43 -3.76
N VAL A 415 -5.61 -12.56 -3.47
CA VAL A 415 -4.20 -12.66 -3.07
C VAL A 415 -3.58 -13.88 -3.74
N ASN A 416 -2.44 -13.72 -4.36
CA ASN A 416 -1.63 -14.84 -4.84
C ASN A 416 -0.69 -15.28 -3.73
N ILE A 417 -0.59 -16.60 -3.52
CA ILE A 417 0.26 -17.22 -2.51
C ILE A 417 1.13 -18.31 -3.13
N PRO A 418 2.30 -18.64 -2.56
CA PRO A 418 3.08 -19.80 -2.99
C PRO A 418 2.31 -21.10 -2.78
N ALA A 419 2.56 -22.07 -3.65
CA ALA A 419 1.97 -23.39 -3.57
C ALA A 419 3.04 -24.49 -3.45
N ALA A 420 2.67 -25.77 -3.44
CA ALA A 420 3.55 -26.89 -3.09
C ALA A 420 4.81 -27.01 -3.97
N SER A 421 4.79 -26.55 -5.23
CA SER A 421 5.97 -26.55 -6.10
C SER A 421 6.92 -25.37 -5.87
N ALA A 422 6.55 -24.37 -5.08
CA ALA A 422 7.48 -23.37 -4.59
C ALA A 422 8.49 -24.00 -3.61
N GLY A 423 9.61 -23.36 -3.36
CA GLY A 423 10.60 -23.85 -2.40
C GLY A 423 9.99 -24.09 -1.01
N ALA A 424 10.57 -25.01 -0.24
CA ALA A 424 10.10 -25.29 1.12
C ALA A 424 10.15 -24.03 2.01
N ASN A 425 9.17 -23.90 2.92
CA ASN A 425 9.02 -22.77 3.85
C ASN A 425 8.83 -21.39 3.19
N ILE A 426 8.56 -21.33 1.88
CA ILE A 426 8.19 -20.09 1.20
C ILE A 426 6.70 -19.86 1.40
N PHE A 427 6.38 -18.81 2.10
CA PHE A 427 5.03 -18.28 2.27
C PHE A 427 4.95 -16.94 1.55
N GLY A 428 3.80 -16.61 1.03
CA GLY A 428 3.51 -15.33 0.43
C GLY A 428 2.35 -14.66 1.14
N GLY A 429 2.08 -13.45 0.77
CA GLY A 429 1.02 -12.75 1.42
C GLY A 429 0.59 -11.47 0.75
N GLY A 430 -0.37 -10.85 1.37
CA GLY A 430 -0.93 -9.61 0.90
C GLY A 430 -1.79 -8.93 1.94
N CYS A 431 -2.26 -7.78 1.58
CA CYS A 431 -3.20 -7.00 2.37
C CYS A 431 -4.41 -6.65 1.51
N VAL A 432 -5.60 -6.78 2.08
CA VAL A 432 -6.87 -6.41 1.49
C VAL A 432 -7.48 -5.27 2.31
N LEU A 433 -7.80 -4.16 1.66
CA LEU A 433 -8.47 -3.00 2.25
C LEU A 433 -9.92 -2.97 1.76
N ILE A 434 -10.88 -3.05 2.65
CA ILE A 434 -12.32 -3.02 2.35
C ILE A 434 -12.95 -1.81 3.06
N PRO A 435 -13.02 -0.64 2.41
CA PRO A 435 -13.69 0.52 2.97
C PRO A 435 -15.21 0.37 2.89
N ALA A 436 -15.93 0.95 3.83
CA ALA A 436 -17.39 0.97 3.85
C ALA A 436 -18.06 -0.43 3.78
N TYR A 437 -17.41 -1.45 4.36
CA TYR A 437 -17.89 -2.84 4.28
C TYR A 437 -19.26 -3.06 4.93
N ALA A 438 -19.63 -2.25 5.91
CA ALA A 438 -20.90 -2.34 6.62
C ALA A 438 -22.05 -1.58 5.94
N GLU A 439 -21.78 -0.76 4.93
CA GLU A 439 -22.79 0.00 4.21
C GLU A 439 -23.70 -0.92 3.37
N THR A 440 -24.99 -0.59 3.25
CA THR A 440 -25.98 -1.40 2.53
C THR A 440 -26.55 -0.71 1.29
N ASP A 441 -25.99 0.43 0.91
CA ASP A 441 -26.44 1.28 -0.20
C ASP A 441 -25.53 1.19 -1.43
N ARG A 442 -24.53 0.28 -1.42
CA ARG A 442 -23.51 0.17 -2.46
C ARG A 442 -22.92 -1.23 -2.57
N HIS A 443 -22.40 -1.57 -3.76
CA HIS A 443 -21.51 -2.71 -3.93
C HIS A 443 -20.22 -2.52 -3.13
N LYS A 444 -19.60 -3.62 -2.69
CA LYS A 444 -18.37 -3.53 -1.90
C LYS A 444 -17.17 -3.42 -2.83
N HIS A 445 -16.47 -2.31 -2.70
CA HIS A 445 -15.17 -2.10 -3.34
C HIS A 445 -14.06 -2.48 -2.38
N PHE A 446 -13.00 -3.11 -2.88
CA PHE A 446 -11.81 -3.42 -2.09
C PHE A 446 -10.54 -3.36 -2.94
N LEU A 447 -9.43 -3.08 -2.28
CA LEU A 447 -8.11 -2.98 -2.88
C LEU A 447 -7.21 -4.05 -2.32
N THR A 448 -6.36 -4.64 -3.16
CA THR A 448 -5.36 -5.60 -2.72
C THR A 448 -3.95 -5.21 -3.15
N LEU A 449 -3.00 -5.55 -2.31
CA LEU A 449 -1.57 -5.51 -2.59
C LEU A 449 -1.00 -6.84 -2.14
N ASP A 450 -0.46 -7.61 -3.06
CA ASP A 450 -0.01 -8.98 -2.78
C ASP A 450 1.18 -9.42 -3.64
N GLY A 451 1.76 -10.53 -3.23
CA GLY A 451 2.76 -11.24 -4.01
C GLY A 451 3.16 -12.58 -3.41
N PRO A 452 3.36 -13.60 -4.23
CA PRO A 452 3.88 -14.90 -3.80
C PRO A 452 5.41 -14.88 -3.66
N ALA A 453 5.96 -13.88 -3.04
CA ALA A 453 7.37 -13.68 -2.71
C ALA A 453 8.34 -13.69 -3.92
N ASP A 454 8.39 -14.73 -4.74
CA ASP A 454 9.42 -14.93 -5.77
C ASP A 454 8.88 -14.86 -7.21
N ASP A 455 7.56 -14.82 -7.41
CA ASP A 455 6.97 -15.00 -8.74
C ASP A 455 6.35 -13.72 -9.31
N ALA A 456 5.61 -12.99 -8.52
CA ALA A 456 4.94 -11.76 -8.98
C ALA A 456 4.71 -10.76 -7.84
N VAL A 457 4.35 -9.55 -8.22
CA VAL A 457 3.75 -8.54 -7.34
C VAL A 457 2.54 -7.95 -8.03
N LEU A 458 1.45 -7.78 -7.29
CA LEU A 458 0.16 -7.38 -7.84
C LEU A 458 -0.48 -6.27 -7.01
N ILE A 459 -1.19 -5.40 -7.72
CA ILE A 459 -2.16 -4.47 -7.12
C ILE A 459 -3.50 -4.66 -7.84
N ARG A 460 -4.59 -4.72 -7.07
CA ARG A 460 -5.94 -4.91 -7.63
C ARG A 460 -6.94 -3.93 -7.04
N SER A 461 -7.88 -3.53 -7.87
CA SER A 461 -9.15 -2.92 -7.49
C SER A 461 -10.25 -3.93 -7.79
N MET A 462 -11.05 -4.25 -6.80
CA MET A 462 -12.03 -5.34 -6.88
C MET A 462 -13.40 -4.87 -6.40
N ARG A 463 -14.43 -5.59 -6.84
CA ARG A 463 -15.82 -5.34 -6.44
C ARG A 463 -16.54 -6.66 -6.17
N TRP A 464 -17.32 -6.69 -5.10
CA TRP A 464 -18.40 -7.64 -4.89
C TRP A 464 -19.73 -6.95 -5.22
N GLU A 465 -20.43 -7.45 -6.22
CA GLU A 465 -21.68 -6.87 -6.76
C GLU A 465 -22.88 -7.15 -5.84
N ASN A 466 -22.73 -6.85 -4.57
CA ASN A 466 -23.78 -7.00 -3.59
C ASN A 466 -23.74 -5.80 -2.63
N ALA A 467 -24.93 -5.28 -2.32
CA ALA A 467 -25.08 -4.16 -1.40
C ALA A 467 -25.15 -4.60 0.08
N ALA A 468 -25.30 -5.89 0.38
CA ALA A 468 -25.34 -6.35 1.77
C ALA A 468 -24.08 -5.95 2.54
N ALA A 469 -24.21 -5.63 3.84
CA ALA A 469 -23.06 -5.52 4.73
C ALA A 469 -22.28 -6.84 4.74
N ILE A 470 -20.95 -6.77 4.78
CA ILE A 470 -20.12 -7.96 4.97
C ILE A 470 -20.15 -8.31 6.47
N THR A 471 -20.61 -9.50 6.79
CA THR A 471 -20.66 -10.04 8.16
C THR A 471 -19.76 -11.26 8.34
N GLU A 472 -19.29 -11.82 7.23
CA GLU A 472 -18.42 -13.00 7.18
C GLU A 472 -17.53 -12.95 5.95
N ILE A 473 -16.30 -13.39 6.09
CA ILE A 473 -15.34 -13.58 5.00
C ILE A 473 -14.84 -15.03 5.08
N ASP A 474 -15.13 -15.81 4.05
CA ASP A 474 -14.49 -17.10 3.83
C ASP A 474 -13.36 -16.92 2.82
N LEU A 475 -12.20 -17.44 3.15
CA LEU A 475 -11.06 -17.55 2.24
C LEU A 475 -10.94 -18.99 1.78
N THR A 476 -10.96 -19.19 0.48
CA THR A 476 -10.79 -20.50 -0.18
C THR A 476 -9.67 -20.43 -1.19
N LEU A 477 -9.19 -21.58 -1.65
CA LEU A 477 -8.20 -21.66 -2.71
C LEU A 477 -8.88 -21.89 -4.06
N THR A 478 -8.23 -21.48 -5.14
CA THR A 478 -8.78 -21.64 -6.50
C THR A 478 -8.37 -22.96 -7.15
N THR A 479 -7.21 -23.50 -6.80
CA THR A 479 -6.67 -24.74 -7.41
C THR A 479 -6.26 -25.79 -6.37
N GLY A 480 -5.72 -25.41 -5.24
CA GLY A 480 -5.36 -26.33 -4.17
C GLY A 480 -6.55 -26.73 -3.31
N PRO A 481 -6.58 -27.95 -2.74
CA PRO A 481 -7.61 -28.32 -1.80
C PRO A 481 -7.46 -27.65 -0.44
N ASN A 482 -6.23 -27.34 0.01
CA ASN A 482 -6.03 -26.84 1.36
C ASN A 482 -4.96 -25.75 1.44
N PHE A 483 -5.13 -24.83 2.40
CA PHE A 483 -4.03 -24.05 2.98
C PHE A 483 -3.16 -24.98 3.82
N GLU A 484 -1.85 -24.86 3.69
CA GLU A 484 -0.92 -25.63 4.53
C GLU A 484 -0.95 -25.12 5.98
N GLY A 485 -1.11 -26.02 6.93
CA GLY A 485 -0.96 -25.76 8.35
C GLY A 485 0.49 -25.47 8.75
N ASP A 486 0.70 -25.12 10.02
CA ASP A 486 2.00 -24.71 10.58
C ASP A 486 2.94 -25.87 10.83
#